data_2b59aa347ee6ef017f6deb6b009c9c33
#
_entry.id   2b59aa347ee6ef017f6deb6b009c9c33
#
_cell.length_a   1.000
_cell.length_b   1.000
_cell.length_c   1.000
_cell.angle_alpha   90.00
_cell.angle_beta   90.00
_cell.angle_gamma   90.00
#
_symmetry.space_group_name_H-M   'P 1'
#
loop_
_entity.id
_entity.type
_entity.pdbx_description
1 polymer ?
#
loop_
_entity_poly.entity_id
_entity_poly.type
_entity_poly.pdbx_seq_one_letter_code
_entity_poly.pdbx_strand_id
1 'polypeptide(L)'
;MKQKTIVKRVIDIALTVTLLLLMAFQVTEQLAHEWLGITMFVLTIVHQALNRRFYAAVFRGKYDPLRIFQLLVNVLLLLSFVCTALSGMMMSRFATPFLNGILPSSVVRQGHLALSHWSFVLMGVHLGLHFGIITAKIKSRAAKLAVCLVMTGISVCGFYLFFKANYFDYMLLKNPFAFLDYDKAWWLVILENLAMLLAWAFAGFLFSLFLRGIVKKGKKKAALLFAALLAGVIGGAVVLNTALNARQTNPTAAWSTAQNSTTQDRPAFQAILPAFEASE
;
A
#
# COMPACT_ATOMS: atom_id res chain seq x y z
N MET A 1 -15.51 29.80 -8.61
CA MET A 1 -15.53 28.71 -7.60
C MET A 1 -15.30 27.31 -8.21
N LYS A 2 -15.88 26.96 -9.37
CA LYS A 2 -15.69 25.63 -10.02
C LYS A 2 -14.22 25.30 -10.37
N GLN A 3 -13.45 26.26 -10.93
CA GLN A 3 -12.05 26.03 -11.31
C GLN A 3 -11.14 25.63 -10.14
N LYS A 4 -11.25 26.30 -8.97
CA LYS A 4 -10.43 25.96 -7.78
C LYS A 4 -10.71 24.53 -7.28
N THR A 5 -11.95 24.04 -7.44
CA THR A 5 -12.31 22.67 -7.05
C THR A 5 -11.74 21.65 -8.02
N ILE A 6 -11.70 21.96 -9.32
CA ILE A 6 -11.11 21.10 -10.36
C ILE A 6 -9.61 20.98 -10.13
N VAL A 7 -8.90 22.11 -9.93
CA VAL A 7 -7.45 22.11 -9.66
C VAL A 7 -7.12 21.25 -8.45
N LYS A 8 -7.86 21.39 -7.34
CA LYS A 8 -7.64 20.53 -6.16
C LYS A 8 -7.76 19.04 -6.48
N ARG A 9 -8.79 18.64 -7.21
CA ARG A 9 -8.99 17.23 -7.59
C ARG A 9 -7.89 16.70 -8.49
N VAL A 10 -7.44 17.53 -9.45
CA VAL A 10 -6.32 17.15 -10.32
C VAL A 10 -5.04 16.93 -9.52
N ILE A 11 -4.73 17.83 -8.58
CA ILE A 11 -3.58 17.68 -7.67
C ILE A 11 -3.72 16.43 -6.79
N ASP A 12 -4.90 16.17 -6.23
CA ASP A 12 -5.15 14.99 -5.39
C ASP A 12 -4.96 13.68 -6.18
N ILE A 13 -5.44 13.64 -7.43
CA ILE A 13 -5.24 12.49 -8.33
C ILE A 13 -3.76 12.36 -8.71
N ALA A 14 -3.09 13.47 -9.06
CA ALA A 14 -1.67 13.46 -9.40
C ALA A 14 -0.81 12.94 -8.25
N LEU A 15 -1.08 13.38 -7.01
CA LEU A 15 -0.42 12.87 -5.80
C LEU A 15 -0.61 11.35 -5.63
N THR A 16 -1.83 10.86 -5.83
CA THR A 16 -2.13 9.42 -5.70
C THR A 16 -1.42 8.60 -6.76
N VAL A 17 -1.43 9.05 -8.02
CA VAL A 17 -0.73 8.38 -9.13
C VAL A 17 0.78 8.39 -8.91
N THR A 18 1.35 9.54 -8.54
CA THR A 18 2.80 9.66 -8.26
C THR A 18 3.21 8.75 -7.09
N LEU A 19 2.39 8.64 -6.04
CA LEU A 19 2.64 7.72 -4.94
C LEU A 19 2.70 6.27 -5.41
N LEU A 20 1.74 5.82 -6.22
CA LEU A 20 1.72 4.45 -6.76
C LEU A 20 2.95 4.16 -7.61
N LEU A 21 3.40 5.11 -8.42
CA LEU A 21 4.60 4.99 -9.22
C LEU A 21 5.87 4.95 -8.34
N LEU A 22 5.94 5.77 -7.29
CA LEU A 22 7.05 5.76 -6.34
C LEU A 22 7.15 4.44 -5.56
N MET A 23 6.02 3.83 -5.20
CA MET A 23 6.00 2.51 -4.56
C MET A 23 6.36 1.36 -5.52
N ALA A 24 6.32 1.61 -6.83
CA ALA A 24 6.70 0.67 -7.88
C ALA A 24 8.15 0.91 -8.37
N PHE A 25 9.13 0.94 -7.45
CA PHE A 25 10.54 1.23 -7.77
C PHE A 25 11.10 0.34 -8.88
N GLN A 26 10.77 -0.96 -8.89
CA GLN A 26 11.19 -1.90 -9.93
C GLN A 26 10.69 -1.54 -11.34
N VAL A 27 9.65 -0.69 -11.44
CA VAL A 27 9.10 -0.21 -12.70
C VAL A 27 9.69 1.15 -13.10
N THR A 28 9.88 2.03 -12.11
CA THR A 28 10.34 3.40 -12.35
C THR A 28 11.86 3.50 -12.41
N GLU A 29 12.55 2.58 -11.79
CA GLU A 29 14.01 2.58 -11.63
C GLU A 29 14.56 3.85 -10.94
N GLN A 30 15.87 3.93 -10.77
CA GLN A 30 16.51 4.99 -9.98
C GLN A 30 16.22 6.41 -10.50
N LEU A 31 16.42 6.64 -11.80
CA LEU A 31 16.31 7.99 -12.38
C LEU A 31 14.89 8.55 -12.30
N ALA A 32 13.91 7.75 -12.76
CA ALA A 32 12.52 8.19 -12.74
C ALA A 32 11.98 8.29 -11.30
N HIS A 33 12.37 7.37 -10.41
CA HIS A 33 12.00 7.42 -9.00
C HIS A 33 12.43 8.73 -8.32
N GLU A 34 13.68 9.18 -8.55
CA GLU A 34 14.19 10.42 -7.97
C GLU A 34 13.40 11.65 -8.45
N TRP A 35 13.17 11.76 -9.78
CA TRP A 35 12.40 12.90 -10.32
C TRP A 35 10.93 12.86 -9.94
N LEU A 36 10.32 11.68 -9.85
CA LEU A 36 8.97 11.50 -9.31
C LEU A 36 8.92 11.89 -7.82
N GLY A 37 9.96 11.60 -7.05
CA GLY A 37 10.08 12.04 -5.66
C GLY A 37 10.08 13.56 -5.51
N ILE A 38 10.86 14.27 -6.34
CA ILE A 38 10.85 15.75 -6.39
C ILE A 38 9.46 16.26 -6.82
N THR A 39 8.88 15.66 -7.85
CA THR A 39 7.52 16.01 -8.32
C THR A 39 6.50 15.85 -7.20
N MET A 40 6.53 14.73 -6.49
CA MET A 40 5.66 14.45 -5.34
C MET A 40 5.82 15.49 -4.24
N PHE A 41 7.07 15.91 -3.95
CA PHE A 41 7.37 16.95 -2.96
C PHE A 41 6.75 18.30 -3.34
N VAL A 42 6.94 18.73 -4.59
CA VAL A 42 6.33 19.97 -5.12
C VAL A 42 4.81 19.91 -5.10
N LEU A 43 4.22 18.80 -5.58
CA LEU A 43 2.77 18.61 -5.56
C LEU A 43 2.21 18.66 -4.13
N THR A 44 2.93 18.11 -3.15
CA THR A 44 2.53 18.18 -1.74
C THR A 44 2.51 19.62 -1.24
N ILE A 45 3.53 20.41 -1.54
CA ILE A 45 3.55 21.86 -1.18
C ILE A 45 2.32 22.57 -1.79
N VAL A 46 2.03 22.32 -3.06
CA VAL A 46 0.86 22.90 -3.73
C VAL A 46 -0.44 22.43 -3.08
N HIS A 47 -0.56 21.13 -2.75
CA HIS A 47 -1.70 20.57 -2.05
C HIS A 47 -1.93 21.26 -0.69
N GLN A 48 -0.88 21.44 0.10
CA GLN A 48 -0.95 22.11 1.40
C GLN A 48 -1.38 23.58 1.25
N ALA A 49 -0.80 24.29 0.28
CA ALA A 49 -1.15 25.69 0.00
C ALA A 49 -2.63 25.85 -0.43
N LEU A 50 -3.12 24.95 -1.28
CA LEU A 50 -4.53 24.94 -1.70
C LEU A 50 -5.49 24.60 -0.53
N ASN A 51 -5.02 23.86 0.46
CA ASN A 51 -5.79 23.43 1.62
C ASN A 51 -5.50 24.23 2.90
N ARG A 52 -4.87 25.41 2.80
CA ARG A 52 -4.49 26.28 3.94
C ARG A 52 -5.61 26.55 4.96
N ARG A 53 -6.87 26.48 4.54
CA ARG A 53 -8.03 26.62 5.44
C ARG A 53 -8.11 25.50 6.49
N PHE A 54 -7.55 24.34 6.22
CA PHE A 54 -7.45 23.25 7.18
C PHE A 54 -6.67 23.69 8.42
N TYR A 55 -5.50 24.31 8.22
CA TYR A 55 -4.66 24.79 9.33
C TYR A 55 -5.35 25.84 10.19
N ALA A 56 -6.05 26.80 9.55
CA ALA A 56 -6.84 27.79 10.28
C ALA A 56 -8.00 27.15 11.07
N ALA A 57 -8.54 26.06 10.59
CA ALA A 57 -9.60 25.33 11.26
C ALA A 57 -9.11 24.49 12.45
N VAL A 58 -7.84 24.08 12.47
CA VAL A 58 -7.25 23.26 13.56
C VAL A 58 -7.46 23.93 14.92
N PHE A 59 -7.30 25.23 15.03
CA PHE A 59 -7.42 25.98 16.29
C PHE A 59 -8.83 26.43 16.64
N ARG A 60 -9.87 26.00 15.87
CA ARG A 60 -11.24 26.46 16.05
C ARG A 60 -12.22 25.29 16.18
N GLY A 61 -13.24 25.47 17.02
CA GLY A 61 -14.37 24.54 17.17
C GLY A 61 -14.12 23.39 18.16
N LYS A 62 -15.10 22.50 18.27
CA LYS A 62 -15.06 21.35 19.20
C LYS A 62 -14.31 20.18 18.58
N TYR A 63 -13.53 19.47 19.38
CA TYR A 63 -12.81 18.26 18.99
C TYR A 63 -13.66 17.03 19.33
N ASP A 64 -14.24 16.42 18.31
CA ASP A 64 -14.84 15.10 18.41
C ASP A 64 -13.80 14.00 18.04
N PRO A 65 -14.04 12.74 18.40
CA PRO A 65 -13.07 11.66 18.13
C PRO A 65 -12.69 11.52 16.65
N LEU A 66 -13.63 11.76 15.73
CA LEU A 66 -13.34 11.71 14.29
C LEU A 66 -12.38 12.83 13.87
N ARG A 67 -12.59 14.03 14.39
CA ARG A 67 -11.74 15.18 14.07
C ARG A 67 -10.32 15.01 14.62
N ILE A 68 -10.20 14.46 15.85
CA ILE A 68 -8.91 14.12 16.45
C ILE A 68 -8.19 13.10 15.57
N PHE A 69 -8.88 12.05 15.15
CA PHE A 69 -8.30 11.03 14.28
C PHE A 69 -7.87 11.61 12.92
N GLN A 70 -8.70 12.45 12.29
CA GLN A 70 -8.33 13.13 11.04
C GLN A 70 -7.10 14.01 11.20
N LEU A 71 -7.01 14.77 12.29
CA LEU A 71 -5.85 15.60 12.57
C LEU A 71 -4.60 14.76 12.77
N LEU A 72 -4.69 13.69 13.56
CA LEU A 72 -3.58 12.76 13.81
C LEU A 72 -3.06 12.15 12.52
N VAL A 73 -3.95 11.60 11.68
CA VAL A 73 -3.56 11.01 10.38
C VAL A 73 -2.89 12.06 9.48
N ASN A 74 -3.44 13.27 9.39
CA ASN A 74 -2.88 14.32 8.54
C ASN A 74 -1.50 14.79 9.02
N VAL A 75 -1.30 14.94 10.33
CA VAL A 75 -0.01 15.34 10.90
C VAL A 75 1.04 14.24 10.71
N LEU A 76 0.69 13.00 11.04
CA LEU A 76 1.60 11.86 10.87
C LEU A 76 1.95 11.63 9.40
N LEU A 77 0.98 11.75 8.48
CA LEU A 77 1.21 11.64 7.04
C LEU A 77 2.16 12.73 6.56
N LEU A 78 1.93 14.00 6.94
CA LEU A 78 2.80 15.10 6.53
C LEU A 78 4.21 14.91 7.08
N LEU A 79 4.35 14.53 8.35
CA LEU A 79 5.65 14.32 8.98
C LEU A 79 6.41 13.16 8.33
N SER A 80 5.77 11.99 8.20
CA SER A 80 6.39 10.82 7.58
C SER A 80 6.77 11.11 6.13
N PHE A 81 5.92 11.83 5.39
CA PHE A 81 6.18 12.23 4.01
C PHE A 81 7.38 13.18 3.89
N VAL A 82 7.46 14.23 4.72
CA VAL A 82 8.61 15.17 4.71
C VAL A 82 9.90 14.42 5.03
N CYS A 83 9.90 13.55 6.04
CA CYS A 83 11.07 12.75 6.38
C CYS A 83 11.46 11.77 5.27
N THR A 84 10.47 11.16 4.58
CA THR A 84 10.71 10.30 3.40
C THR A 84 11.35 11.11 2.26
N ALA A 85 10.83 12.31 1.97
CA ALA A 85 11.37 13.17 0.92
C ALA A 85 12.81 13.60 1.24
N LEU A 86 13.08 14.05 2.46
CA LEU A 86 14.42 14.43 2.88
C LEU A 86 15.41 13.26 2.81
N SER A 87 15.03 12.09 3.30
CA SER A 87 15.89 10.90 3.20
C SER A 87 16.11 10.47 1.75
N GLY A 88 15.10 10.58 0.88
CA GLY A 88 15.23 10.33 -0.55
C GLY A 88 16.21 11.30 -1.22
N MET A 89 16.13 12.60 -0.89
CA MET A 89 17.07 13.61 -1.39
C MET A 89 18.50 13.34 -0.95
N MET A 90 18.73 12.84 0.29
CA MET A 90 20.06 12.47 0.79
C MET A 90 20.64 11.20 0.14
N MET A 91 19.81 10.39 -0.54
CA MET A 91 20.24 9.20 -1.28
C MET A 91 20.31 9.41 -2.79
N SER A 92 19.85 10.57 -3.27
CA SER A 92 19.71 10.88 -4.68
C SER A 92 21.06 10.93 -5.39
N ARG A 93 21.16 10.25 -6.52
CA ARG A 93 22.35 10.28 -7.38
C ARG A 93 22.27 11.33 -8.48
N PHE A 94 21.05 11.65 -8.91
CA PHE A 94 20.80 12.50 -10.07
C PHE A 94 20.17 13.86 -9.72
N ALA A 95 19.12 13.85 -8.88
CA ALA A 95 18.35 15.06 -8.62
C ALA A 95 19.02 15.99 -7.58
N THR A 96 19.57 15.42 -6.49
CA THR A 96 20.15 16.21 -5.38
C THR A 96 21.46 15.59 -4.83
N PRO A 97 22.47 15.31 -5.68
CA PRO A 97 23.70 14.62 -5.26
C PRO A 97 24.52 15.39 -4.22
N PHE A 98 24.34 16.72 -4.14
CA PHE A 98 25.03 17.60 -3.17
C PHE A 98 24.56 17.39 -1.72
N LEU A 99 23.47 16.65 -1.48
CA LEU A 99 22.99 16.31 -0.14
C LEU A 99 23.52 14.95 0.36
N ASN A 100 24.27 14.23 -0.46
CA ASN A 100 24.82 12.94 -0.07
C ASN A 100 25.89 13.07 1.02
N GLY A 101 25.91 12.09 1.95
CA GLY A 101 26.94 12.05 2.99
C GLY A 101 26.64 12.88 4.24
N ILE A 102 25.51 13.60 4.32
CA ILE A 102 25.08 14.32 5.54
C ILE A 102 24.86 13.37 6.70
N LEU A 103 24.27 12.20 6.42
CA LEU A 103 24.05 11.12 7.38
C LEU A 103 24.59 9.78 6.82
N PRO A 104 24.87 8.78 7.69
CA PRO A 104 25.29 7.45 7.25
C PRO A 104 24.27 6.83 6.29
N SER A 105 24.73 6.34 5.14
CA SER A 105 23.87 5.80 4.06
C SER A 105 22.95 4.66 4.52
N SER A 106 23.39 3.85 5.50
CA SER A 106 22.58 2.78 6.08
C SER A 106 21.35 3.32 6.81
N VAL A 107 21.54 4.37 7.62
CA VAL A 107 20.46 5.03 8.39
C VAL A 107 19.46 5.69 7.44
N VAL A 108 19.97 6.44 6.45
CA VAL A 108 19.13 7.13 5.47
C VAL A 108 18.30 6.14 4.66
N ARG A 109 18.90 5.05 4.20
CA ARG A 109 18.20 3.99 3.43
C ARG A 109 17.11 3.32 4.23
N GLN A 110 17.43 2.85 5.44
CA GLN A 110 16.44 2.20 6.31
C GLN A 110 15.32 3.15 6.70
N GLY A 111 15.65 4.39 7.01
CA GLY A 111 14.67 5.43 7.31
C GLY A 111 13.75 5.72 6.12
N HIS A 112 14.31 5.87 4.92
CA HIS A 112 13.54 6.09 3.70
C HIS A 112 12.59 4.92 3.43
N LEU A 113 13.07 3.69 3.55
CA LEU A 113 12.28 2.48 3.33
C LEU A 113 11.13 2.38 4.34
N ALA A 114 11.40 2.56 5.62
CA ALA A 114 10.36 2.51 6.66
C ALA A 114 9.32 3.63 6.50
N LEU A 115 9.79 4.87 6.33
CA LEU A 115 8.90 6.04 6.25
C LEU A 115 8.08 6.06 4.95
N SER A 116 8.60 5.54 3.83
CA SER A 116 7.82 5.40 2.59
C SER A 116 6.65 4.43 2.77
N HIS A 117 6.85 3.29 3.44
CA HIS A 117 5.77 2.35 3.74
C HIS A 117 4.77 2.91 4.76
N TRP A 118 5.23 3.63 5.80
CA TRP A 118 4.33 4.36 6.70
C TRP A 118 3.53 5.43 5.97
N SER A 119 4.17 6.22 5.09
CA SER A 119 3.49 7.22 4.26
C SER A 119 2.44 6.59 3.36
N PHE A 120 2.72 5.42 2.78
CA PHE A 120 1.78 4.67 1.95
C PHE A 120 0.53 4.24 2.72
N VAL A 121 0.71 3.66 3.91
CA VAL A 121 -0.39 3.25 4.80
C VAL A 121 -1.22 4.47 5.23
N LEU A 122 -0.55 5.51 5.71
CA LEU A 122 -1.21 6.74 6.16
C LEU A 122 -1.94 7.45 5.02
N MET A 123 -1.41 7.44 3.79
CA MET A 123 -2.09 7.96 2.61
C MET A 123 -3.34 7.14 2.30
N GLY A 124 -3.27 5.81 2.36
CA GLY A 124 -4.46 4.96 2.21
C GLY A 124 -5.53 5.35 3.23
N VAL A 125 -5.20 5.40 4.52
CA VAL A 125 -6.13 5.82 5.57
C VAL A 125 -6.67 7.23 5.31
N HIS A 126 -5.82 8.20 4.91
CA HIS A 126 -6.23 9.56 4.57
C HIS A 126 -7.25 9.59 3.43
N LEU A 127 -7.03 8.85 2.35
CA LEU A 127 -8.00 8.70 1.26
C LEU A 127 -9.34 8.14 1.77
N GLY A 128 -9.28 7.15 2.66
CA GLY A 128 -10.46 6.54 3.27
C GLY A 128 -11.33 7.52 4.05
N LEU A 129 -10.72 8.49 4.72
CA LEU A 129 -11.46 9.54 5.44
C LEU A 129 -12.34 10.38 4.51
N HIS A 130 -11.98 10.49 3.23
CA HIS A 130 -12.75 11.22 2.21
C HIS A 130 -13.78 10.35 1.48
N PHE A 131 -13.75 9.01 1.60
CA PHE A 131 -14.70 8.09 0.95
C PHE A 131 -16.17 8.37 1.36
N GLY A 132 -16.40 8.88 2.57
CA GLY A 132 -17.71 9.26 3.02
C GLY A 132 -18.41 10.30 2.15
N ILE A 133 -17.65 11.19 1.49
CA ILE A 133 -18.17 12.20 0.56
C ILE A 133 -18.65 11.53 -0.74
N ILE A 134 -17.96 10.48 -1.19
CA ILE A 134 -18.30 9.74 -2.41
C ILE A 134 -19.53 8.88 -2.16
N THR A 135 -19.55 8.13 -1.06
CA THR A 135 -20.67 7.22 -0.72
C THR A 135 -21.96 7.98 -0.39
N ALA A 136 -21.85 9.23 0.09
CA ALA A 136 -23.04 10.08 0.33
C ALA A 136 -23.80 10.42 -0.96
N LYS A 137 -23.14 10.43 -2.11
CA LYS A 137 -23.77 10.72 -3.42
C LYS A 137 -24.55 9.53 -3.98
N ILE A 138 -24.27 8.33 -3.51
CA ILE A 138 -24.96 7.11 -3.94
C ILE A 138 -26.32 7.07 -3.25
N LYS A 139 -27.43 7.20 -3.99
CA LYS A 139 -28.78 7.20 -3.43
C LYS A 139 -29.32 5.79 -3.18
N SER A 140 -29.07 4.85 -4.08
CA SER A 140 -29.56 3.47 -4.01
C SER A 140 -28.90 2.67 -2.88
N ARG A 141 -29.70 1.97 -2.09
CA ARG A 141 -29.21 1.03 -1.05
C ARG A 141 -28.47 -0.16 -1.67
N ALA A 142 -29.01 -0.70 -2.76
CA ALA A 142 -28.38 -1.81 -3.49
C ALA A 142 -26.99 -1.41 -4.04
N ALA A 143 -26.88 -0.21 -4.64
CA ALA A 143 -25.60 0.29 -5.12
C ALA A 143 -24.58 0.51 -3.98
N LYS A 144 -25.02 1.00 -2.80
CA LYS A 144 -24.13 1.09 -1.63
C LYS A 144 -23.65 -0.26 -1.17
N LEU A 145 -24.53 -1.26 -1.13
CA LEU A 145 -24.16 -2.63 -0.75
C LEU A 145 -23.20 -3.23 -1.77
N ALA A 146 -23.48 -3.09 -3.07
CA ALA A 146 -22.59 -3.58 -4.12
C ALA A 146 -21.18 -2.97 -4.02
N VAL A 147 -21.07 -1.63 -3.85
CA VAL A 147 -19.78 -0.95 -3.63
C VAL A 147 -19.08 -1.47 -2.37
N CYS A 148 -19.81 -1.69 -1.28
CA CYS A 148 -19.24 -2.22 -0.04
C CYS A 148 -18.69 -3.64 -0.25
N LEU A 149 -19.41 -4.53 -0.93
CA LEU A 149 -18.97 -5.90 -1.22
C LEU A 149 -17.73 -5.93 -2.11
N VAL A 150 -17.72 -5.14 -3.19
CA VAL A 150 -16.56 -5.02 -4.09
C VAL A 150 -15.35 -4.49 -3.33
N MET A 151 -15.50 -3.43 -2.55
CA MET A 151 -14.41 -2.87 -1.75
C MET A 151 -13.92 -3.85 -0.69
N THR A 152 -14.80 -4.66 -0.10
CA THR A 152 -14.41 -5.73 0.84
C THR A 152 -13.53 -6.77 0.13
N GLY A 153 -13.93 -7.24 -1.05
CA GLY A 153 -13.13 -8.19 -1.84
C GLY A 153 -11.75 -7.64 -2.21
N ILE A 154 -11.69 -6.40 -2.72
CA ILE A 154 -10.43 -5.72 -3.02
C ILE A 154 -9.57 -5.58 -1.76
N SER A 155 -10.18 -5.28 -0.61
CA SER A 155 -9.44 -5.08 0.64
C SER A 155 -8.86 -6.39 1.19
N VAL A 156 -9.58 -7.51 1.09
CA VAL A 156 -9.04 -8.83 1.46
C VAL A 156 -7.82 -9.17 0.60
N CYS A 157 -7.92 -8.98 -0.71
CA CYS A 157 -6.80 -9.18 -1.63
C CYS A 157 -5.64 -8.22 -1.31
N GLY A 158 -5.91 -6.93 -1.11
CA GLY A 158 -4.89 -5.92 -0.81
C GLY A 158 -4.17 -6.18 0.51
N PHE A 159 -4.85 -6.59 1.57
CA PHE A 159 -4.20 -6.96 2.83
C PHE A 159 -3.40 -8.26 2.69
N TYR A 160 -3.90 -9.25 1.94
CA TYR A 160 -3.13 -10.44 1.62
C TYR A 160 -1.80 -10.09 0.93
N LEU A 161 -1.85 -9.22 -0.09
CA LEU A 161 -0.65 -8.75 -0.81
C LEU A 161 0.29 -7.96 0.11
N PHE A 162 -0.26 -7.14 1.01
CA PHE A 162 0.50 -6.36 1.98
C PHE A 162 1.30 -7.26 2.95
N PHE A 163 0.68 -8.34 3.46
CA PHE A 163 1.36 -9.32 4.30
C PHE A 163 2.38 -10.13 3.49
N LYS A 164 2.01 -10.59 2.29
CA LYS A 164 2.90 -11.35 1.40
C LYS A 164 4.15 -10.57 1.02
N ALA A 165 4.03 -9.27 0.79
CA ALA A 165 5.14 -8.38 0.45
C ALA A 165 5.98 -7.96 1.68
N ASN A 166 5.67 -8.45 2.88
CA ASN A 166 6.38 -8.16 4.14
C ASN A 166 6.50 -6.66 4.45
N TYR A 167 5.50 -5.85 4.11
CA TYR A 167 5.53 -4.40 4.34
C TYR A 167 5.73 -4.03 5.80
N PHE A 168 5.20 -4.82 6.74
CA PHE A 168 5.43 -4.60 8.16
C PHE A 168 6.91 -4.72 8.57
N ASP A 169 7.68 -5.60 7.94
CA ASP A 169 9.10 -5.76 8.26
C ASP A 169 9.91 -4.54 7.83
N TYR A 170 9.51 -3.89 6.71
CA TYR A 170 10.08 -2.59 6.31
C TYR A 170 9.67 -1.48 7.28
N MET A 171 8.38 -1.39 7.63
CA MET A 171 7.85 -0.39 8.55
C MET A 171 8.48 -0.46 9.95
N LEU A 172 8.87 -1.67 10.38
CA LEU A 172 9.47 -1.94 11.69
C LEU A 172 11.00 -2.01 11.66
N LEU A 173 11.64 -1.59 10.56
CA LEU A 173 13.10 -1.56 10.37
C LEU A 173 13.78 -2.93 10.50
N LYS A 174 13.05 -4.03 10.29
CA LYS A 174 13.61 -5.39 10.35
C LYS A 174 14.40 -5.74 9.09
N ASN A 175 14.00 -5.23 7.92
CA ASN A 175 14.65 -5.46 6.64
C ASN A 175 15.30 -4.17 6.14
N PRO A 176 16.65 -4.13 6.01
CA PRO A 176 17.36 -2.95 5.54
C PRO A 176 17.36 -2.79 4.01
N PHE A 177 16.92 -3.80 3.26
CA PHE A 177 16.90 -3.82 1.80
C PHE A 177 15.52 -4.17 1.28
N ALA A 178 15.08 -3.47 0.22
CA ALA A 178 13.87 -3.83 -0.50
C ALA A 178 14.12 -5.07 -1.38
N PHE A 179 13.26 -6.07 -1.27
CA PHE A 179 13.24 -7.21 -2.19
C PHE A 179 12.34 -6.85 -3.36
N LEU A 180 12.93 -6.74 -4.55
CA LEU A 180 12.28 -6.33 -5.79
C LEU A 180 12.25 -7.52 -6.75
N ASP A 181 11.08 -7.75 -7.34
CA ASP A 181 10.87 -8.79 -8.35
C ASP A 181 10.79 -8.12 -9.73
N TYR A 182 11.90 -8.14 -10.46
CA TYR A 182 12.01 -7.52 -11.78
C TYR A 182 11.38 -8.36 -12.90
N ASP A 183 11.09 -9.65 -12.65
CA ASP A 183 10.42 -10.53 -13.62
C ASP A 183 8.91 -10.28 -13.67
N LYS A 184 8.40 -9.54 -12.69
CA LYS A 184 6.99 -9.23 -12.58
C LYS A 184 6.55 -8.16 -13.57
N ALA A 185 5.45 -8.41 -14.30
CA ALA A 185 4.89 -7.46 -15.23
C ALA A 185 4.59 -6.11 -14.56
N TRP A 186 5.01 -4.99 -15.17
CA TRP A 186 4.90 -3.64 -14.60
C TRP A 186 3.46 -3.26 -14.19
N TRP A 187 2.47 -3.62 -15.00
CA TRP A 187 1.06 -3.32 -14.71
C TRP A 187 0.54 -4.09 -13.49
N LEU A 188 1.06 -5.30 -13.25
CA LEU A 188 0.69 -6.10 -12.08
C LEU A 188 1.24 -5.48 -10.80
N VAL A 189 2.47 -4.96 -10.82
CA VAL A 189 3.06 -4.23 -9.69
C VAL A 189 2.21 -3.02 -9.30
N ILE A 190 1.78 -2.24 -10.29
CA ILE A 190 0.94 -1.07 -10.05
C ILE A 190 -0.44 -1.48 -9.52
N LEU A 191 -1.03 -2.55 -10.06
CA LEU A 191 -2.34 -3.05 -9.63
C LEU A 191 -2.30 -3.58 -8.20
N GLU A 192 -1.23 -4.29 -7.81
CA GLU A 192 -1.04 -4.77 -6.44
C GLU A 192 -0.89 -3.60 -5.45
N ASN A 193 -0.05 -2.60 -5.78
CA ASN A 193 0.07 -1.39 -4.96
C ASN A 193 -1.26 -0.64 -4.84
N LEU A 194 -2.04 -0.55 -5.93
CA LEU A 194 -3.37 0.04 -5.90
C LEU A 194 -4.32 -0.75 -4.99
N ALA A 195 -4.32 -2.08 -5.08
CA ALA A 195 -5.17 -2.94 -4.22
C ALA A 195 -4.80 -2.77 -2.74
N MET A 196 -3.50 -2.72 -2.40
CA MET A 196 -3.02 -2.46 -1.04
C MET A 196 -3.42 -1.06 -0.55
N LEU A 197 -3.29 -0.03 -1.38
CA LEU A 197 -3.70 1.35 -1.05
C LEU A 197 -5.21 1.42 -0.78
N LEU A 198 -6.02 0.78 -1.63
CA LEU A 198 -7.48 0.73 -1.48
C LEU A 198 -7.90 -0.07 -0.24
N ALA A 199 -7.15 -1.11 0.15
CA ALA A 199 -7.38 -1.84 1.39
C ALA A 199 -7.26 -0.93 2.61
N TRP A 200 -6.18 -0.16 2.70
CA TRP A 200 -5.99 0.82 3.77
C TRP A 200 -6.99 1.98 3.71
N ALA A 201 -7.39 2.39 2.49
CA ALA A 201 -8.43 3.40 2.33
C ALA A 201 -9.79 2.90 2.84
N PHE A 202 -10.14 1.65 2.55
CA PHE A 202 -11.37 1.05 3.07
C PHE A 202 -11.33 0.88 4.59
N ALA A 203 -10.20 0.45 5.16
CA ALA A 203 -10.01 0.39 6.61
C ALA A 203 -10.19 1.76 7.28
N GLY A 204 -9.57 2.81 6.74
CA GLY A 204 -9.73 4.19 7.22
C GLY A 204 -11.17 4.68 7.13
N PHE A 205 -11.86 4.35 6.05
CA PHE A 205 -13.29 4.65 5.89
C PHE A 205 -14.15 3.94 6.94
N LEU A 206 -13.97 2.63 7.14
CA LEU A 206 -14.69 1.85 8.15
C LEU A 206 -14.44 2.41 9.56
N PHE A 207 -13.20 2.72 9.88
CA PHE A 207 -12.84 3.31 11.17
C PHE A 207 -13.48 4.71 11.36
N SER A 208 -13.55 5.53 10.31
CA SER A 208 -14.25 6.80 10.35
C SER A 208 -15.76 6.66 10.65
N LEU A 209 -16.38 5.62 10.10
CA LEU A 209 -17.80 5.31 10.37
C LEU A 209 -17.99 4.80 11.80
N PHE A 210 -17.07 3.99 12.32
CA PHE A 210 -17.06 3.56 13.71
C PHE A 210 -17.00 4.76 14.67
N LEU A 211 -16.06 5.69 14.46
CA LEU A 211 -15.96 6.91 15.28
C LEU A 211 -17.22 7.78 15.24
N ARG A 212 -17.82 7.93 14.06
CA ARG A 212 -19.12 8.65 13.92
C ARG A 212 -20.25 7.93 14.66
N GLY A 213 -20.23 6.60 14.71
CA GLY A 213 -21.18 5.77 15.43
C GLY A 213 -21.09 5.96 16.95
N ILE A 214 -19.88 6.11 17.49
CA ILE A 214 -19.64 6.38 18.92
C ILE A 214 -20.24 7.73 19.31
N VAL A 215 -20.03 8.77 18.50
CA VAL A 215 -20.50 10.13 18.78
C VAL A 215 -22.04 10.23 18.75
N LYS A 216 -22.69 9.50 17.87
CA LYS A 216 -24.17 9.49 17.75
C LYS A 216 -24.77 8.42 18.65
N LYS A 217 -25.18 8.80 19.88
CA LYS A 217 -25.97 7.94 20.79
C LYS A 217 -27.12 7.30 20.00
N GLY A 218 -27.07 5.99 19.75
CA GLY A 218 -28.10 5.23 19.02
C GLY A 218 -27.61 4.40 17.85
N LYS A 219 -26.39 4.60 17.36
CA LYS A 219 -25.81 3.81 16.24
C LYS A 219 -24.74 2.80 16.69
N LYS A 220 -24.72 2.40 17.96
CA LYS A 220 -23.78 1.38 18.48
C LYS A 220 -23.79 0.09 17.64
N LYS A 221 -24.97 -0.36 17.18
CA LYS A 221 -25.08 -1.55 16.31
C LYS A 221 -24.35 -1.38 14.98
N ALA A 222 -24.44 -0.20 14.34
CA ALA A 222 -23.71 0.08 13.10
C ALA A 222 -22.19 0.13 13.33
N ALA A 223 -21.76 0.77 14.42
CA ALA A 223 -20.34 0.79 14.81
C ALA A 223 -19.78 -0.60 15.06
N LEU A 224 -20.55 -1.46 15.75
CA LEU A 224 -20.15 -2.86 16.01
C LEU A 224 -20.08 -3.66 14.70
N LEU A 225 -21.04 -3.50 13.79
CA LEU A 225 -21.03 -4.13 12.47
C LEU A 225 -19.79 -3.73 11.66
N PHE A 226 -19.42 -2.45 11.67
CA PHE A 226 -18.22 -1.98 10.98
C PHE A 226 -16.92 -2.50 11.61
N ALA A 227 -16.85 -2.59 12.93
CA ALA A 227 -15.74 -3.20 13.63
C ALA A 227 -15.61 -4.69 13.27
N ALA A 228 -16.73 -5.42 13.21
CA ALA A 228 -16.76 -6.82 12.79
C ALA A 228 -16.34 -7.00 11.32
N LEU A 229 -16.78 -6.12 10.40
CA LEU A 229 -16.34 -6.13 9.00
C LEU A 229 -14.84 -5.87 8.87
N LEU A 230 -14.31 -4.89 9.58
CA LEU A 230 -12.87 -4.59 9.58
C LEU A 230 -12.06 -5.78 10.12
N ALA A 231 -12.48 -6.35 11.24
CA ALA A 231 -11.85 -7.54 11.82
C ALA A 231 -11.95 -8.73 10.86
N GLY A 232 -13.08 -8.91 10.17
CA GLY A 232 -13.28 -9.95 9.15
C GLY A 232 -12.36 -9.78 7.94
N VAL A 233 -12.18 -8.56 7.45
CA VAL A 233 -11.28 -8.25 6.32
C VAL A 233 -9.82 -8.55 6.70
N ILE A 234 -9.37 -8.04 7.84
CA ILE A 234 -7.99 -8.24 8.30
C ILE A 234 -7.77 -9.73 8.65
N GLY A 235 -8.68 -10.33 9.42
CA GLY A 235 -8.61 -11.74 9.80
C GLY A 235 -8.64 -12.66 8.57
N GLY A 236 -9.51 -12.39 7.59
CA GLY A 236 -9.56 -13.12 6.33
C GLY A 236 -8.25 -13.05 5.55
N ALA A 237 -7.63 -11.88 5.49
CA ALA A 237 -6.33 -11.70 4.83
C ALA A 237 -5.21 -12.46 5.54
N VAL A 238 -5.19 -12.45 6.87
CA VAL A 238 -4.22 -13.22 7.68
C VAL A 238 -4.40 -14.71 7.47
N VAL A 239 -5.64 -15.21 7.53
CA VAL A 239 -5.95 -16.65 7.30
C VAL A 239 -5.55 -17.07 5.90
N LEU A 240 -5.83 -16.24 4.89
CA LEU A 240 -5.44 -16.50 3.50
C LEU A 240 -3.92 -16.57 3.37
N ASN A 241 -3.20 -15.64 3.97
CA ASN A 241 -1.73 -15.62 3.96
C ASN A 241 -1.15 -16.88 4.64
N THR A 242 -1.63 -17.23 5.83
CA THR A 242 -1.15 -18.43 6.54
C THR A 242 -1.47 -19.73 5.79
N ALA A 243 -2.66 -19.84 5.20
CA ALA A 243 -3.06 -21.02 4.41
C ALA A 243 -2.22 -21.19 3.14
N LEU A 244 -1.89 -20.09 2.46
CA LEU A 244 -1.04 -20.13 1.25
C LEU A 244 0.42 -20.41 1.59
N ASN A 245 0.94 -19.85 2.66
CA ASN A 245 2.29 -20.17 3.13
C ASN A 245 2.42 -21.63 3.59
N ALA A 246 1.41 -22.17 4.27
CA ALA A 246 1.40 -23.58 4.66
C ALA A 246 1.41 -24.55 3.46
N ARG A 247 0.81 -24.17 2.32
CA ARG A 247 0.90 -24.96 1.08
C ARG A 247 2.29 -24.91 0.45
N GLN A 248 3.01 -23.79 0.56
CA GLN A 248 4.38 -23.65 0.03
C GLN A 248 5.42 -24.37 0.90
N THR A 249 5.19 -24.49 2.21
CA THR A 249 6.11 -25.16 3.16
C THR A 249 5.92 -26.67 3.24
N ASN A 250 4.95 -27.26 2.55
CA ASN A 250 4.72 -28.68 2.51
C ASN A 250 5.34 -29.30 1.23
N PRO A 251 6.67 -29.59 1.21
CA PRO A 251 7.38 -30.05 0.00
C PRO A 251 6.94 -31.46 -0.43
N THR A 252 6.35 -32.26 0.46
CA THR A 252 5.92 -33.63 0.15
C THR A 252 4.81 -33.69 -0.88
N ALA A 253 3.91 -32.70 -0.93
CA ALA A 253 2.86 -32.62 -1.95
C ALA A 253 3.38 -32.22 -3.34
N ALA A 254 4.42 -31.42 -3.41
CA ALA A 254 5.05 -31.02 -4.67
C ALA A 254 5.90 -32.14 -5.27
N TRP A 255 6.59 -32.93 -4.43
CA TRP A 255 7.40 -34.07 -4.87
C TRP A 255 6.55 -35.25 -5.35
N SER A 256 5.40 -35.52 -4.73
CA SER A 256 4.49 -36.58 -5.18
C SER A 256 3.87 -36.30 -6.55
N THR A 257 3.59 -35.04 -6.86
CA THR A 257 3.06 -34.63 -8.18
C THR A 257 4.16 -34.67 -9.26
N ALA A 258 5.40 -34.30 -8.92
CA ALA A 258 6.54 -34.37 -9.83
C ALA A 258 6.98 -35.82 -10.09
N GLN A 259 6.94 -36.71 -9.11
CA GLN A 259 7.24 -38.13 -9.29
C GLN A 259 6.21 -38.87 -10.15
N ASN A 260 4.92 -38.54 -10.02
CA ASN A 260 3.88 -39.12 -10.86
C ASN A 260 3.93 -38.66 -12.32
N SER A 261 4.46 -37.45 -12.60
CA SER A 261 4.66 -36.98 -13.98
C SER A 261 5.91 -37.56 -14.65
N THR A 262 6.97 -37.89 -13.89
CA THR A 262 8.20 -38.48 -14.41
C THR A 262 8.15 -39.99 -14.61
N THR A 263 7.20 -40.70 -14.00
CA THR A 263 7.00 -42.13 -14.22
C THR A 263 6.16 -42.45 -15.45
N GLN A 264 5.46 -41.49 -16.04
CA GLN A 264 4.62 -41.70 -17.21
C GLN A 264 5.35 -41.42 -18.55
N ASP A 265 6.55 -40.81 -18.54
CA ASP A 265 7.31 -40.43 -19.74
C ASP A 265 8.72 -41.05 -19.80
N ARG A 266 8.92 -42.29 -19.33
CA ARG A 266 10.17 -43.05 -19.55
C ARG A 266 9.97 -44.26 -20.42
N PRO A 267 10.14 -44.14 -21.77
CA PRO A 267 10.80 -45.22 -22.48
C PRO A 267 11.95 -44.86 -23.41
N ALA A 268 12.56 -43.68 -23.38
CA ALA A 268 13.54 -43.31 -24.38
C ALA A 268 14.98 -42.99 -23.89
N PHE A 269 15.28 -42.98 -22.59
CA PHE A 269 16.60 -42.54 -22.10
C PHE A 269 17.54 -43.67 -21.68
N GLN A 270 17.15 -44.95 -21.70
CA GLN A 270 18.03 -46.10 -21.40
C GLN A 270 18.76 -46.71 -22.62
N ALA A 271 18.56 -46.15 -23.83
CA ALA A 271 19.18 -46.70 -25.06
C ALA A 271 20.46 -45.97 -25.53
N ILE A 272 20.98 -44.99 -24.78
CA ILE A 272 22.13 -44.16 -25.22
C ILE A 272 23.43 -44.38 -24.41
N LEU A 273 23.48 -45.31 -23.45
CA LEU A 273 24.64 -45.54 -22.59
C LEU A 273 25.32 -46.89 -22.74
N PRO A 274 25.67 -47.34 -23.96
CA PRO A 274 26.86 -48.19 -24.09
C PRO A 274 27.71 -47.89 -25.31
N ALA A 275 28.19 -46.69 -25.52
CA ALA A 275 29.09 -46.39 -26.64
C ALA A 275 30.33 -45.56 -26.23
N PHE A 276 30.65 -45.41 -24.96
CA PHE A 276 31.81 -44.61 -24.52
C PHE A 276 32.85 -45.36 -23.69
N GLU A 277 32.77 -46.71 -23.59
CA GLU A 277 33.81 -47.53 -22.90
C GLU A 277 34.54 -48.52 -23.81
N ALA A 278 34.79 -48.19 -25.07
CA ALA A 278 35.62 -49.01 -25.93
C ALA A 278 36.47 -48.12 -26.86
N SER A 279 37.38 -47.34 -26.25
CA SER A 279 38.56 -46.84 -26.97
C SER A 279 39.63 -46.39 -25.97
N GLU A 280 40.35 -47.36 -25.39
CA GLU A 280 41.77 -47.34 -25.07
C GLU A 280 42.33 -48.67 -25.44
#